data_37cfc9ee119393c69a7e164451fd78c6
#
_entry.id   37cfc9ee119393c69a7e164451fd78c6
#
_cell.length_a   1.000
_cell.length_b   1.000
_cell.length_c   1.000
_cell.angle_alpha   90.00
_cell.angle_beta   90.00
_cell.angle_gamma   90.00
#
_symmetry.space_group_name_H-M   'P 1'
#
loop_
_entity.id
_entity.type
_entity.pdbx_description
1 polymer ?
#
loop_
_entity_poly.entity_id
_entity_poly.type
_entity_poly.pdbx_seq_one_letter_code
_entity_poly.pdbx_strand_id
1 'polypeptide(L)'
;MNEEREASEGSVSEDLGMLYVVGIGPGLPGDMTQRAKEMIRTADCVIASNLYQEFLRKDGTLPPEDAVADGGTAVASASPGPDQEIIRSTMGRQVELAREAFERVRAGEDVAHVSGGDPNVYGKSDLLFVMAREESATEIPIEIVPGVTAALGGAANLGAPLSNDFCTISLSDKWRGWDEIEEKLRAAAISGFVIVLYNCWRNYERAVGIIQEERADEVPVAIFNDACRGDAGRNGESRTITTLGEATDHDEKVAGMGTSLLIGTHETEVWENDYERFLVTPRGGRDVEDF
;
A
#
# COMPACT_ATOMS: atom_id res chain seq x y z
N MET A 1 -49.11 -25.11 -5.90
CA MET A 1 -48.35 -25.33 -4.65
C MET A 1 -47.12 -24.47 -4.75
N ASN A 2 -47.30 -23.21 -4.30
CA ASN A 2 -46.21 -22.24 -4.22
C ASN A 2 -45.66 -22.36 -2.76
N GLU A 3 -44.45 -22.87 -2.66
CA GLU A 3 -43.69 -22.75 -1.42
C GLU A 3 -42.94 -21.41 -1.48
N GLU A 4 -43.44 -20.49 -0.71
CA GLU A 4 -42.76 -19.23 -0.39
C GLU A 4 -41.49 -19.55 0.40
N ARG A 5 -40.33 -19.29 -0.19
CA ARG A 5 -39.08 -19.19 0.56
C ARG A 5 -39.13 -17.89 1.33
N GLU A 6 -39.53 -17.94 2.59
CA GLU A 6 -39.23 -16.90 3.56
C GLU A 6 -37.69 -16.80 3.68
N ALA A 7 -37.14 -15.73 3.12
CA ALA A 7 -35.78 -15.31 3.46
C ALA A 7 -35.80 -14.89 4.92
N SER A 8 -35.13 -15.63 5.78
CA SER A 8 -34.84 -15.19 7.13
C SER A 8 -33.93 -13.96 7.04
N GLU A 9 -34.50 -12.79 7.16
CA GLU A 9 -33.76 -11.59 7.55
C GLU A 9 -33.24 -11.84 8.96
N GLY A 10 -31.99 -12.33 9.03
CA GLY A 10 -31.23 -12.34 10.28
C GLY A 10 -31.06 -10.88 10.70
N SER A 11 -31.65 -10.50 11.81
CA SER A 11 -31.40 -9.22 12.46
C SER A 11 -29.89 -9.14 12.71
N VAL A 12 -29.17 -8.29 11.99
CA VAL A 12 -27.83 -7.84 12.36
C VAL A 12 -28.01 -7.19 13.73
N SER A 13 -27.38 -7.71 14.77
CA SER A 13 -27.49 -7.15 16.11
C SER A 13 -26.97 -5.72 16.07
N GLU A 14 -27.74 -4.76 16.60
CA GLU A 14 -27.41 -3.34 16.67
C GLU A 14 -26.15 -3.04 17.51
N ASP A 15 -25.48 -4.05 18.02
CA ASP A 15 -24.37 -3.97 18.98
C ASP A 15 -23.00 -4.38 18.41
N LEU A 16 -22.88 -4.60 17.08
CA LEU A 16 -21.57 -4.89 16.46
C LEU A 16 -20.80 -3.60 16.19
N GLY A 17 -19.48 -3.61 16.47
CA GLY A 17 -18.58 -2.59 15.99
C GLY A 17 -18.24 -2.75 14.50
N MET A 18 -17.35 -1.94 13.97
CA MET A 18 -16.89 -1.93 12.58
C MET A 18 -15.41 -2.31 12.47
N LEU A 19 -15.05 -3.15 11.50
CA LEU A 19 -13.66 -3.40 11.13
C LEU A 19 -13.26 -2.49 9.96
N TYR A 20 -12.48 -1.47 10.24
CA TYR A 20 -11.87 -0.61 9.23
C TYR A 20 -10.52 -1.15 8.82
N VAL A 21 -10.30 -1.43 7.53
CA VAL A 21 -8.98 -1.74 6.97
C VAL A 21 -8.42 -0.49 6.34
N VAL A 22 -7.52 0.17 7.05
CA VAL A 22 -7.17 1.58 6.78
C VAL A 22 -5.83 1.72 6.09
N GLY A 23 -5.84 2.27 4.87
CA GLY A 23 -4.64 2.67 4.13
C GLY A 23 -4.11 4.01 4.62
N ILE A 24 -2.84 4.02 5.06
CA ILE A 24 -2.21 5.24 5.59
C ILE A 24 -1.30 5.96 4.57
N GLY A 25 -1.39 5.58 3.30
CA GLY A 25 -0.52 6.14 2.28
C GLY A 25 0.92 5.63 2.36
N PRO A 26 1.83 6.18 1.54
CA PRO A 26 3.18 5.67 1.40
C PRO A 26 4.09 6.08 2.58
N GLY A 27 3.76 7.15 3.32
CA GLY A 27 4.51 7.53 4.50
C GLY A 27 4.46 8.99 4.92
N LEU A 28 4.23 9.94 3.99
CA LEU A 28 4.02 11.34 4.36
C LEU A 28 2.63 11.54 4.96
N PRO A 29 2.51 12.27 6.08
CA PRO A 29 1.22 12.57 6.70
C PRO A 29 0.25 13.31 5.76
N GLY A 30 0.78 14.10 4.81
CA GLY A 30 0.01 14.82 3.81
C GLY A 30 -0.67 13.92 2.78
N ASP A 31 -0.14 12.71 2.56
CA ASP A 31 -0.66 11.74 1.60
C ASP A 31 -1.67 10.76 2.22
N MET A 32 -1.95 10.88 3.51
CA MET A 32 -3.00 10.14 4.19
C MET A 32 -4.35 10.86 4.02
N THR A 33 -5.38 10.11 3.65
CA THR A 33 -6.72 10.69 3.51
C THR A 33 -7.26 11.16 4.86
N GLN A 34 -8.08 12.22 4.86
CA GLN A 34 -8.74 12.69 6.09
C GLN A 34 -9.59 11.60 6.73
N ARG A 35 -10.28 10.79 5.90
CA ARG A 35 -11.06 9.65 6.35
C ARG A 35 -10.21 8.61 7.06
N ALA A 36 -9.01 8.30 6.55
CA ALA A 36 -8.09 7.37 7.23
C ALA A 36 -7.69 7.89 8.61
N LYS A 37 -7.37 9.18 8.73
CA LYS A 37 -7.05 9.82 10.02
C LYS A 37 -8.23 9.75 10.99
N GLU A 38 -9.43 10.02 10.51
CA GLU A 38 -10.65 9.98 11.32
C GLU A 38 -10.91 8.57 11.84
N MET A 39 -10.95 7.56 10.97
CA MET A 39 -11.20 6.17 11.38
C MET A 39 -10.16 5.66 12.39
N ILE A 40 -8.89 6.03 12.23
CA ILE A 40 -7.85 5.66 13.21
C ILE A 40 -8.07 6.37 14.55
N ARG A 41 -8.45 7.65 14.54
CA ARG A 41 -8.64 8.44 15.78
C ARG A 41 -9.87 8.02 16.58
N THR A 42 -10.92 7.58 15.90
CA THR A 42 -12.20 7.23 16.53
C THR A 42 -12.34 5.76 16.88
N ALA A 43 -11.49 4.88 16.32
CA ALA A 43 -11.52 3.47 16.63
C ALA A 43 -11.17 3.20 18.11
N ASP A 44 -11.84 2.23 18.74
CA ASP A 44 -11.54 1.76 20.09
C ASP A 44 -10.22 0.99 20.13
N CYS A 45 -9.90 0.28 19.06
CA CYS A 45 -8.67 -0.48 18.93
C CYS A 45 -7.96 -0.19 17.58
N VAL A 46 -6.64 0.03 17.64
CA VAL A 46 -5.78 0.23 16.46
C VAL A 46 -4.73 -0.87 16.36
N ILE A 47 -4.76 -1.65 15.28
CA ILE A 47 -3.78 -2.71 15.00
C ILE A 47 -2.79 -2.22 13.95
N ALA A 48 -1.56 -1.88 14.34
CA ALA A 48 -0.55 -1.31 13.47
C ALA A 48 0.87 -1.83 13.77
N SER A 49 1.74 -1.90 12.74
CA SER A 49 3.17 -2.18 12.95
C SER A 49 3.86 -1.01 13.65
N ASN A 50 5.00 -1.24 14.30
CA ASN A 50 5.75 -0.17 14.96
C ASN A 50 6.06 1.00 14.02
N LEU A 51 6.50 0.71 12.79
CA LEU A 51 6.79 1.73 11.79
C LEU A 51 5.57 2.61 11.50
N TYR A 52 4.40 1.99 11.35
CA TYR A 52 3.16 2.73 11.09
C TYR A 52 2.67 3.49 12.32
N GLN A 53 2.84 2.94 13.52
CA GLN A 53 2.57 3.66 14.76
C GLN A 53 3.44 4.91 14.88
N GLU A 54 4.73 4.82 14.54
CA GLU A 54 5.63 5.99 14.51
C GLU A 54 5.15 7.07 13.55
N PHE A 55 4.73 6.70 12.32
CA PHE A 55 4.19 7.66 11.36
C PHE A 55 2.93 8.35 11.89
N LEU A 56 2.02 7.57 12.46
CA LEU A 56 0.75 8.06 12.99
C LEU A 56 0.93 8.93 14.25
N ARG A 57 1.95 8.66 15.06
CA ARG A 57 2.30 9.53 16.20
C ARG A 57 2.96 10.84 15.77
N LYS A 58 3.83 10.78 14.76
CA LYS A 58 4.49 11.99 14.22
C LYS A 58 3.51 13.01 13.65
N ASP A 59 2.42 12.56 13.06
CA ASP A 59 1.40 13.45 12.51
C ASP A 59 0.24 13.75 13.49
N GLY A 60 0.31 13.22 14.72
CA GLY A 60 -0.72 13.40 15.75
C GLY A 60 -2.02 12.64 15.50
N THR A 61 -2.03 11.63 14.63
CA THR A 61 -3.18 10.73 14.44
C THR A 61 -3.30 9.73 15.58
N LEU A 62 -2.17 9.24 16.13
CA LEU A 62 -2.11 8.48 17.37
C LEU A 62 -1.49 9.33 18.50
N PRO A 63 -1.84 9.04 19.78
CA PRO A 63 -1.24 9.71 20.91
C PRO A 63 0.26 9.39 21.02
N PRO A 64 1.06 10.28 21.64
CA PRO A 64 2.43 9.97 22.02
C PRO A 64 2.49 8.73 22.91
N GLU A 65 3.60 7.99 22.86
CA GLU A 65 3.75 6.73 23.63
C GLU A 65 3.68 6.97 25.14
N ASP A 66 4.15 8.12 25.61
CA ASP A 66 4.15 8.52 27.03
C ASP A 66 2.79 9.00 27.54
N ALA A 67 1.84 9.32 26.66
CA ALA A 67 0.51 9.85 27.03
C ALA A 67 -0.46 8.75 27.48
N VAL A 68 -0.16 7.50 27.22
CA VAL A 68 -1.00 6.33 27.61
C VAL A 68 -0.83 5.98 29.12
N ALA A 69 0.18 6.53 29.80
CA ALA A 69 0.52 6.19 31.18
C ALA A 69 0.08 7.20 32.26
N ASP A 70 -0.31 8.40 31.90
CA ASP A 70 -0.64 9.46 32.85
C ASP A 70 -2.02 10.09 32.53
N GLY A 71 -2.99 9.91 33.43
CA GLY A 71 -4.35 10.45 33.35
C GLY A 71 -4.45 11.98 33.30
N GLY A 72 -3.63 12.64 32.49
CA GLY A 72 -3.56 14.09 32.32
C GLY A 72 -4.47 14.58 31.19
N THR A 73 -5.30 15.56 31.52
CA THR A 73 -6.20 16.29 30.60
C THR A 73 -5.43 16.96 29.46
N ALA A 74 -5.46 16.37 28.28
CA ALA A 74 -4.92 16.97 27.06
C ALA A 74 -5.93 17.95 26.45
N VAL A 75 -5.42 19.11 26.01
CA VAL A 75 -6.20 20.23 25.45
C VAL A 75 -6.69 19.91 24.05
N ALA A 76 -7.96 20.21 23.81
CA ALA A 76 -8.75 19.84 22.66
C ALA A 76 -8.21 20.28 21.28
N SER A 77 -7.93 19.31 20.42
CA SER A 77 -8.31 19.28 19.01
C SER A 77 -8.41 17.81 18.62
N ALA A 78 -9.62 17.25 18.51
CA ALA A 78 -9.93 15.86 18.13
C ALA A 78 -8.89 14.84 18.61
N SER A 79 -8.69 14.74 19.92
CA SER A 79 -7.80 13.75 20.53
C SER A 79 -8.40 12.37 20.39
N PRO A 80 -7.57 11.30 20.22
CA PRO A 80 -8.04 9.91 20.37
C PRO A 80 -8.77 9.78 21.71
N GLY A 81 -9.80 8.93 21.74
CA GLY A 81 -10.54 8.67 22.98
C GLY A 81 -9.58 8.24 24.10
N PRO A 82 -9.86 8.57 25.35
CA PRO A 82 -8.96 8.29 26.51
C PRO A 82 -8.69 6.80 26.72
N ASP A 83 -9.42 5.92 26.05
CA ASP A 83 -9.40 4.46 26.24
C ASP A 83 -8.99 3.69 24.97
N GLN A 84 -8.44 4.35 23.92
CA GLN A 84 -8.02 3.69 22.69
C GLN A 84 -6.88 2.71 22.93
N GLU A 85 -7.07 1.43 22.58
CA GLU A 85 -6.03 0.41 22.67
C GLU A 85 -5.20 0.35 21.38
N ILE A 86 -3.87 0.25 21.49
CA ILE A 86 -2.96 0.15 20.35
C ILE A 86 -2.24 -1.20 20.40
N ILE A 87 -2.54 -2.07 19.44
CA ILE A 87 -1.95 -3.40 19.31
C ILE A 87 -0.85 -3.41 18.27
N ARG A 88 0.31 -3.96 18.65
CA ARG A 88 1.44 -4.12 17.75
C ARG A 88 1.22 -5.26 16.75
N SER A 89 1.17 -4.92 15.47
CA SER A 89 1.20 -5.90 14.39
C SER A 89 2.62 -6.31 14.04
N THR A 90 2.90 -7.63 14.02
CA THR A 90 4.19 -8.20 13.63
C THR A 90 4.02 -9.26 12.54
N MET A 91 5.07 -9.50 11.75
CA MET A 91 5.07 -10.59 10.78
C MET A 91 4.88 -11.95 11.48
N GLY A 92 4.02 -12.80 10.93
CA GLY A 92 3.69 -14.11 11.48
C GLY A 92 2.46 -14.15 12.38
N ARG A 93 1.97 -12.99 12.87
CA ARG A 93 0.76 -12.91 13.72
C ARG A 93 -0.49 -12.43 12.96
N GLN A 94 -0.45 -12.32 11.64
CA GLN A 94 -1.55 -11.72 10.86
C GLN A 94 -2.88 -12.45 11.05
N VAL A 95 -2.86 -13.79 11.08
CA VAL A 95 -4.07 -14.62 11.31
C VAL A 95 -4.62 -14.44 12.73
N GLU A 96 -3.74 -14.43 13.72
CA GLU A 96 -4.11 -14.19 15.13
C GLU A 96 -4.74 -12.80 15.30
N LEU A 97 -4.11 -11.76 14.73
CA LEU A 97 -4.61 -10.39 14.80
C LEU A 97 -5.91 -10.17 14.02
N ALA A 98 -6.15 -10.91 12.96
CA ALA A 98 -7.43 -10.90 12.26
C ALA A 98 -8.55 -11.47 13.17
N ARG A 99 -8.30 -12.59 13.85
CA ARG A 99 -9.25 -13.16 14.83
C ARG A 99 -9.53 -12.21 15.98
N GLU A 100 -8.48 -11.63 16.55
CA GLU A 100 -8.62 -10.64 17.61
C GLU A 100 -9.47 -9.44 17.15
N ALA A 101 -9.27 -8.94 15.93
CA ALA A 101 -10.11 -7.90 15.36
C ALA A 101 -11.58 -8.33 15.27
N PHE A 102 -11.86 -9.56 14.83
CA PHE A 102 -13.24 -10.06 14.75
C PHE A 102 -13.90 -10.22 16.13
N GLU A 103 -13.16 -10.69 17.13
CA GLU A 103 -13.65 -10.81 18.50
C GLU A 103 -14.03 -9.45 19.10
N ARG A 104 -13.21 -8.43 18.87
CA ARG A 104 -13.46 -7.05 19.30
C ARG A 104 -14.70 -6.45 18.63
N VAL A 105 -14.82 -6.64 17.30
CA VAL A 105 -16.00 -6.18 16.56
C VAL A 105 -17.27 -6.86 17.09
N ARG A 106 -17.23 -8.15 17.44
CA ARG A 106 -18.34 -8.86 18.09
C ARG A 106 -18.66 -8.31 19.48
N ALA A 107 -17.67 -7.76 20.17
CA ALA A 107 -17.85 -7.08 21.45
C ALA A 107 -18.38 -5.63 21.33
N GLY A 108 -18.61 -5.14 20.12
CA GLY A 108 -19.13 -3.80 19.86
C GLY A 108 -18.03 -2.74 19.66
N GLU A 109 -16.75 -3.14 19.59
CA GLU A 109 -15.64 -2.21 19.40
C GLU A 109 -15.39 -1.90 17.92
N ASP A 110 -15.13 -0.63 17.59
CA ASP A 110 -14.60 -0.23 16.30
C ASP A 110 -13.10 -0.50 16.22
N VAL A 111 -12.67 -1.25 15.21
CA VAL A 111 -11.26 -1.66 15.03
C VAL A 111 -10.66 -1.08 13.77
N ALA A 112 -9.56 -0.32 13.89
CA ALA A 112 -8.77 0.15 12.76
C ALA A 112 -7.55 -0.77 12.51
N HIS A 113 -7.62 -1.63 11.49
CA HIS A 113 -6.50 -2.48 11.07
C HIS A 113 -5.67 -1.76 10.00
N VAL A 114 -4.51 -1.24 10.40
CA VAL A 114 -3.69 -0.34 9.58
C VAL A 114 -2.85 -1.09 8.54
N SER A 115 -2.88 -0.62 7.31
CA SER A 115 -2.06 -1.06 6.18
C SER A 115 -1.27 0.11 5.60
N GLY A 116 0.01 -0.08 5.30
CA GLY A 116 0.79 0.91 4.55
C GLY A 116 0.31 0.98 3.10
N GLY A 117 0.41 2.14 2.48
CA GLY A 117 -0.08 2.37 1.14
C GLY A 117 -1.59 2.27 1.06
N ASP A 118 -2.07 1.48 0.11
CA ASP A 118 -3.49 1.11 -0.05
C ASP A 118 -3.70 -0.34 0.40
N PRO A 119 -4.78 -0.66 1.15
CA PRO A 119 -5.05 -2.01 1.63
C PRO A 119 -5.26 -3.05 0.52
N ASN A 120 -5.72 -2.63 -0.66
CA ASN A 120 -5.98 -3.51 -1.80
C ASN A 120 -4.76 -3.73 -2.69
N VAL A 121 -3.68 -2.93 -2.54
CA VAL A 121 -2.47 -3.07 -3.35
C VAL A 121 -1.39 -3.79 -2.54
N TYR A 122 -1.41 -5.12 -2.59
CA TYR A 122 -0.52 -6.00 -1.81
C TYR A 122 -0.53 -5.73 -0.30
N GLY A 123 -1.65 -5.20 0.19
CA GLY A 123 -1.90 -4.88 1.58
C GLY A 123 -2.54 -6.04 2.35
N LYS A 124 -3.46 -5.72 3.26
CA LYS A 124 -4.04 -6.69 4.21
C LYS A 124 -5.52 -6.99 3.97
N SER A 125 -6.17 -6.32 3.01
CA SER A 125 -7.62 -6.48 2.83
C SER A 125 -8.01 -7.89 2.43
N ASP A 126 -7.27 -8.53 1.52
CA ASP A 126 -7.53 -9.88 1.07
C ASP A 126 -7.49 -10.90 2.21
N LEU A 127 -6.50 -10.79 3.10
CA LEU A 127 -6.37 -11.67 4.26
C LEU A 127 -7.62 -11.61 5.15
N LEU A 128 -8.10 -10.40 5.47
CA LEU A 128 -9.24 -10.21 6.36
C LEU A 128 -10.53 -10.78 5.75
N PHE A 129 -10.76 -10.57 4.45
CA PHE A 129 -11.90 -11.19 3.76
C PHE A 129 -11.78 -12.72 3.65
N VAL A 130 -10.59 -13.24 3.37
CA VAL A 130 -10.34 -14.69 3.35
C VAL A 130 -10.60 -15.29 4.73
N MET A 131 -10.08 -14.65 5.79
CA MET A 131 -10.29 -15.09 7.17
C MET A 131 -11.78 -15.05 7.56
N ALA A 132 -12.49 -13.98 7.22
CA ALA A 132 -13.94 -13.87 7.48
C ALA A 132 -14.72 -15.01 6.80
N ARG A 133 -14.37 -15.35 5.56
CA ARG A 133 -14.97 -16.48 4.83
C ARG A 133 -14.64 -17.83 5.47
N GLU A 134 -13.36 -18.10 5.75
CA GLU A 134 -12.89 -19.40 6.31
C GLU A 134 -13.47 -19.66 7.70
N GLU A 135 -13.69 -18.64 8.49
CA GLU A 135 -14.22 -18.73 9.84
C GLU A 135 -15.74 -18.52 9.89
N SER A 136 -16.39 -18.40 8.72
CA SER A 136 -17.84 -18.14 8.61
C SER A 136 -18.30 -16.92 9.41
N ALA A 137 -17.41 -15.93 9.54
CA ALA A 137 -17.64 -14.66 10.23
C ALA A 137 -18.37 -13.65 9.32
N THR A 138 -19.53 -14.06 8.77
CA THR A 138 -20.29 -13.29 7.79
C THR A 138 -21.02 -12.10 8.39
N GLU A 139 -21.14 -12.05 9.71
CA GLU A 139 -21.73 -10.96 10.47
C GLU A 139 -20.77 -9.77 10.65
N ILE A 140 -19.46 -9.96 10.48
CA ILE A 140 -18.48 -8.90 10.71
C ILE A 140 -18.58 -7.83 9.62
N PRO A 141 -18.96 -6.59 9.95
CA PRO A 141 -18.96 -5.49 8.99
C PRO A 141 -17.53 -5.04 8.73
N ILE A 142 -17.09 -5.14 7.47
CA ILE A 142 -15.73 -4.77 7.05
C ILE A 142 -15.81 -3.61 6.07
N GLU A 143 -15.08 -2.54 6.35
CA GLU A 143 -14.95 -1.40 5.47
C GLU A 143 -13.50 -1.13 5.09
N ILE A 144 -13.23 -0.94 3.78
CA ILE A 144 -11.92 -0.58 3.28
C ILE A 144 -11.82 0.94 3.14
N VAL A 145 -10.85 1.52 3.82
CA VAL A 145 -10.49 2.93 3.68
C VAL A 145 -9.26 3.05 2.79
N PRO A 146 -9.39 3.61 1.57
CA PRO A 146 -8.29 3.62 0.61
C PRO A 146 -7.14 4.54 1.05
N GLY A 147 -5.95 4.27 0.51
CA GLY A 147 -4.76 5.08 0.69
C GLY A 147 -3.95 5.23 -0.60
N VAL A 148 -2.98 6.13 -0.61
CA VAL A 148 -2.06 6.28 -1.74
C VAL A 148 -1.05 5.14 -1.71
N THR A 149 -1.08 4.27 -2.74
CA THR A 149 -0.10 3.18 -2.86
C THR A 149 1.29 3.69 -3.23
N ALA A 150 2.34 2.95 -2.88
CA ALA A 150 3.73 3.32 -3.18
C ALA A 150 3.99 3.54 -4.69
N ALA A 151 3.27 2.87 -5.58
CA ALA A 151 3.37 3.12 -7.03
C ALA A 151 3.02 4.56 -7.37
N LEU A 152 1.91 5.07 -6.84
CA LEU A 152 1.46 6.45 -7.10
C LEU A 152 2.32 7.46 -6.35
N GLY A 153 2.68 7.19 -5.10
CA GLY A 153 3.56 8.06 -4.31
C GLY A 153 4.95 8.19 -4.94
N GLY A 154 5.56 7.05 -5.34
CA GLY A 154 6.85 7.06 -6.04
C GLY A 154 6.78 7.73 -7.40
N ALA A 155 5.72 7.50 -8.17
CA ALA A 155 5.52 8.15 -9.47
C ALA A 155 5.38 9.67 -9.34
N ALA A 156 4.71 10.17 -8.30
CA ALA A 156 4.58 11.61 -8.06
C ALA A 156 5.95 12.29 -7.87
N ASN A 157 6.90 11.59 -7.23
CA ASN A 157 8.27 12.07 -7.07
C ASN A 157 9.14 11.93 -8.34
N LEU A 158 8.64 11.21 -9.36
CA LEU A 158 9.33 10.96 -10.61
C LEU A 158 8.78 11.80 -11.78
N GLY A 159 7.69 12.53 -11.60
CA GLY A 159 7.03 13.32 -12.63
C GLY A 159 5.71 12.71 -13.10
N ALA A 160 5.61 12.29 -14.36
CA ALA A 160 4.40 11.75 -14.96
C ALA A 160 4.59 10.38 -15.65
N PRO A 161 5.29 9.41 -15.01
CA PRO A 161 5.58 8.12 -15.65
C PRO A 161 4.35 7.23 -15.81
N LEU A 162 3.29 7.43 -15.02
CA LEU A 162 2.05 6.64 -15.02
C LEU A 162 0.90 7.33 -15.76
N SER A 163 1.18 8.30 -16.62
CA SER A 163 0.14 9.01 -17.38
C SER A 163 -0.47 8.18 -18.51
N ASN A 164 0.21 7.12 -18.93
CA ASN A 164 -0.30 6.10 -19.84
C ASN A 164 -0.71 4.84 -19.07
N ASP A 165 -1.08 3.76 -19.78
CA ASP A 165 -1.49 2.50 -19.16
C ASP A 165 -0.34 1.92 -18.32
N PHE A 166 -0.66 1.50 -17.11
CA PHE A 166 0.31 0.90 -16.20
C PHE A 166 -0.27 -0.29 -15.45
N CYS A 167 0.62 -1.14 -14.94
CA CYS A 167 0.26 -2.23 -14.05
C CYS A 167 1.22 -2.33 -12.87
N THR A 168 0.77 -3.02 -11.82
CA THR A 168 1.61 -3.38 -10.68
C THR A 168 1.79 -4.88 -10.61
N ILE A 169 3.02 -5.34 -10.36
CA ILE A 169 3.36 -6.76 -10.21
C ILE A 169 4.20 -6.95 -8.95
N SER A 170 3.74 -7.82 -8.04
CA SER A 170 4.53 -8.20 -6.88
C SER A 170 5.44 -9.37 -7.23
N LEU A 171 6.72 -9.26 -6.92
CA LEU A 171 7.72 -10.32 -7.11
C LEU A 171 7.77 -11.33 -5.95
N SER A 172 6.84 -11.23 -5.00
CA SER A 172 6.73 -12.20 -3.90
C SER A 172 6.17 -13.52 -4.42
N ASP A 173 6.97 -14.58 -4.30
CA ASP A 173 6.62 -15.97 -4.66
C ASP A 173 6.06 -16.77 -3.47
N LYS A 174 5.77 -16.11 -2.36
CA LYS A 174 5.32 -16.75 -1.11
C LYS A 174 3.98 -17.49 -1.24
N TRP A 175 3.06 -16.94 -2.03
CA TRP A 175 1.69 -17.44 -2.16
C TRP A 175 1.32 -17.92 -3.57
N ARG A 176 2.22 -17.72 -4.54
CA ARG A 176 2.06 -18.12 -5.94
C ARG A 176 3.41 -18.54 -6.51
N GLY A 177 3.41 -19.46 -7.47
CA GLY A 177 4.64 -19.91 -8.13
C GLY A 177 5.28 -18.80 -8.96
N TRP A 178 6.59 -18.91 -9.17
CA TRP A 178 7.33 -17.96 -10.01
C TRP A 178 6.84 -17.97 -11.47
N ASP A 179 6.42 -19.11 -11.99
CA ASP A 179 5.95 -19.25 -13.38
C ASP A 179 4.75 -18.30 -13.64
N GLU A 180 3.85 -18.15 -12.67
CA GLU A 180 2.74 -17.20 -12.76
C GLU A 180 3.23 -15.73 -12.77
N ILE A 181 4.26 -15.42 -11.99
CA ILE A 181 4.87 -14.08 -11.97
C ILE A 181 5.54 -13.79 -13.31
N GLU A 182 6.31 -14.74 -13.85
CA GLU A 182 6.99 -14.64 -15.13
C GLU A 182 5.99 -14.40 -16.28
N GLU A 183 4.90 -15.17 -16.33
CA GLU A 183 3.85 -14.99 -17.32
C GLU A 183 3.29 -13.55 -17.30
N LYS A 184 3.02 -13.01 -16.10
CA LYS A 184 2.55 -11.63 -15.94
C LYS A 184 3.58 -10.58 -16.36
N LEU A 185 4.85 -10.81 -16.05
CA LEU A 185 5.94 -9.90 -16.47
C LEU A 185 6.06 -9.85 -17.99
N ARG A 186 6.06 -11.00 -18.67
CA ARG A 186 6.09 -11.08 -20.14
C ARG A 186 4.87 -10.42 -20.77
N ALA A 187 3.68 -10.75 -20.29
CA ALA A 187 2.44 -10.17 -20.80
C ALA A 187 2.43 -8.64 -20.68
N ALA A 188 2.84 -8.11 -19.52
CA ALA A 188 2.90 -6.68 -19.28
C ALA A 188 3.99 -6.00 -20.15
N ALA A 189 5.15 -6.66 -20.33
CA ALA A 189 6.23 -6.14 -21.15
C ALA A 189 5.83 -6.05 -22.62
N ILE A 190 5.25 -7.12 -23.17
CA ILE A 190 4.78 -7.17 -24.58
C ILE A 190 3.64 -6.17 -24.83
N SER A 191 2.71 -6.02 -23.87
CA SER A 191 1.54 -5.14 -24.03
C SER A 191 1.85 -3.66 -23.88
N GLY A 192 3.09 -3.26 -23.56
CA GLY A 192 3.49 -1.86 -23.48
C GLY A 192 3.02 -1.12 -22.22
N PHE A 193 2.62 -1.83 -21.14
CA PHE A 193 2.33 -1.20 -19.87
C PHE A 193 3.58 -0.61 -19.23
N VAL A 194 3.47 0.54 -18.58
CA VAL A 194 4.45 0.92 -17.55
C VAL A 194 4.30 -0.05 -16.38
N ILE A 195 5.38 -0.68 -15.94
CA ILE A 195 5.35 -1.74 -14.93
C ILE A 195 5.91 -1.21 -13.63
N VAL A 196 5.13 -1.32 -12.54
CA VAL A 196 5.66 -1.04 -11.19
C VAL A 196 5.81 -2.35 -10.42
N LEU A 197 7.05 -2.70 -10.10
CA LEU A 197 7.41 -3.91 -9.36
C LEU A 197 7.42 -3.64 -7.86
N TYR A 198 6.75 -4.52 -7.12
CA TYR A 198 6.72 -4.55 -5.65
C TYR A 198 7.46 -5.77 -5.13
N ASN A 199 7.92 -5.69 -3.87
CA ASN A 199 8.66 -6.78 -3.23
C ASN A 199 9.91 -7.22 -4.01
N CYS A 200 10.63 -6.25 -4.56
CA CYS A 200 11.73 -6.45 -5.51
C CYS A 200 12.96 -7.12 -4.89
N TRP A 201 13.19 -6.92 -3.61
CA TRP A 201 14.44 -7.19 -2.89
C TRP A 201 15.02 -8.62 -2.99
N ARG A 202 14.28 -9.56 -3.56
CA ARG A 202 14.78 -10.96 -3.75
C ARG A 202 14.93 -11.36 -5.20
N ASN A 203 14.03 -10.92 -6.06
CA ASN A 203 13.87 -11.48 -7.40
C ASN A 203 13.91 -10.40 -8.50
N TYR A 204 14.40 -9.18 -8.20
CA TYR A 204 14.35 -8.10 -9.19
C TYR A 204 15.24 -8.36 -10.41
N GLU A 205 16.45 -8.90 -10.23
CA GLU A 205 17.35 -9.24 -11.34
C GLU A 205 16.70 -10.22 -12.33
N ARG A 206 16.04 -11.25 -11.79
CA ARG A 206 15.30 -12.21 -12.60
C ARG A 206 14.13 -11.55 -13.32
N ALA A 207 13.41 -10.66 -12.66
CA ALA A 207 12.30 -9.94 -13.27
C ALA A 207 12.78 -8.96 -14.35
N VAL A 208 13.87 -8.24 -14.10
CA VAL A 208 14.50 -7.35 -15.09
C VAL A 208 14.94 -8.15 -16.31
N GLY A 209 15.61 -9.29 -16.14
CA GLY A 209 16.03 -10.15 -17.25
C GLY A 209 14.88 -10.64 -18.11
N ILE A 210 13.73 -11.00 -17.52
CA ILE A 210 12.53 -11.40 -18.26
C ILE A 210 11.97 -10.21 -19.09
N ILE A 211 11.99 -8.99 -18.53
CA ILE A 211 11.49 -7.81 -19.24
C ILE A 211 12.45 -7.39 -20.35
N GLN A 212 13.77 -7.57 -20.18
CA GLN A 212 14.78 -7.31 -21.20
C GLN A 212 14.65 -8.22 -22.45
N GLU A 213 14.07 -9.40 -22.31
CA GLU A 213 13.76 -10.23 -23.49
C GLU A 213 12.71 -9.61 -24.41
N GLU A 214 11.90 -8.68 -23.91
CA GLU A 214 10.76 -8.07 -24.61
C GLU A 214 10.94 -6.56 -24.85
N ARG A 215 11.87 -5.89 -24.15
CA ARG A 215 12.10 -4.44 -24.22
C ARG A 215 13.57 -4.11 -24.43
N ALA A 216 13.83 -3.01 -25.12
CA ALA A 216 15.17 -2.52 -25.37
C ALA A 216 15.87 -2.04 -24.08
N ASP A 217 17.18 -2.17 -24.03
CA ASP A 217 18.01 -1.81 -22.87
C ASP A 217 17.95 -0.31 -22.52
N GLU A 218 17.62 0.54 -23.48
CA GLU A 218 17.52 2.00 -23.33
C GLU A 218 16.24 2.45 -22.62
N VAL A 219 15.28 1.56 -22.42
CA VAL A 219 14.02 1.90 -21.73
C VAL A 219 14.30 2.46 -20.35
N PRO A 220 13.76 3.66 -20.00
CA PRO A 220 14.00 4.27 -18.71
C PRO A 220 13.41 3.44 -17.55
N VAL A 221 14.19 3.35 -16.48
CA VAL A 221 13.81 2.69 -15.23
C VAL A 221 14.06 3.64 -14.07
N ALA A 222 13.17 3.63 -13.08
CA ALA A 222 13.40 4.27 -11.79
C ALA A 222 13.38 3.25 -10.66
N ILE A 223 14.41 3.29 -9.82
CA ILE A 223 14.47 2.57 -8.55
C ILE A 223 14.17 3.57 -7.45
N PHE A 224 13.16 3.33 -6.64
CA PHE A 224 12.83 4.21 -5.52
C PHE A 224 12.64 3.43 -4.23
N ASN A 225 13.22 3.97 -3.17
CA ASN A 225 13.16 3.42 -1.83
C ASN A 225 12.36 4.33 -0.93
N ASP A 226 11.55 3.72 -0.06
CA ASP A 226 10.81 4.41 0.98
C ASP A 226 10.12 5.70 0.48
N ALA A 227 9.53 5.60 -0.74
CA ALA A 227 8.89 6.73 -1.41
C ALA A 227 7.92 7.46 -0.49
N CYS A 228 7.99 8.78 -0.46
CA CYS A 228 7.20 9.65 0.39
C CYS A 228 7.38 9.40 1.91
N ARG A 229 8.54 8.90 2.36
CA ARG A 229 8.82 8.69 3.79
C ARG A 229 9.84 9.67 4.35
N GLY A 230 10.57 10.38 3.48
CA GLY A 230 11.64 11.26 3.89
C GLY A 230 12.64 10.54 4.80
N ASP A 231 13.09 11.21 5.86
CA ASP A 231 14.01 10.62 6.85
C ASP A 231 13.39 9.53 7.73
N ALA A 232 12.07 9.33 7.65
CA ALA A 232 11.36 8.29 8.40
C ALA A 232 11.40 6.91 7.73
N GLY A 233 11.89 6.81 6.50
CA GLY A 233 12.12 5.54 5.81
C GLY A 233 13.23 4.73 6.48
N ARG A 234 13.14 3.39 6.39
CA ARG A 234 14.16 2.49 6.99
C ARG A 234 15.56 2.69 6.43
N ASN A 235 15.64 3.02 5.14
CA ASN A 235 16.89 3.23 4.40
C ASN A 235 17.05 4.67 3.90
N GLY A 236 16.15 5.57 4.32
CA GLY A 236 16.01 6.91 3.78
C GLY A 236 15.31 6.91 2.40
N GLU A 237 14.58 7.99 2.11
CA GLU A 237 13.96 8.16 0.80
C GLU A 237 15.04 8.41 -0.26
N SER A 238 15.00 7.64 -1.33
CA SER A 238 15.92 7.81 -2.46
C SER A 238 15.26 7.42 -3.77
N ARG A 239 15.70 8.04 -4.87
CA ARG A 239 15.34 7.68 -6.22
C ARG A 239 16.56 7.66 -7.12
N THR A 240 16.61 6.71 -8.03
CA THR A 240 17.63 6.58 -9.07
C THR A 240 16.94 6.37 -10.40
N ILE A 241 17.24 7.21 -11.40
CA ILE A 241 16.77 7.04 -12.78
C ILE A 241 17.94 6.48 -13.59
N THR A 242 17.71 5.35 -14.22
CA THR A 242 18.67 4.59 -15.03
C THR A 242 17.96 4.01 -16.27
N THR A 243 18.56 3.04 -16.92
CA THR A 243 17.97 2.29 -18.04
C THR A 243 17.71 0.84 -17.67
N LEU A 244 16.93 0.14 -18.47
CA LEU A 244 16.62 -1.28 -18.26
C LEU A 244 17.90 -2.13 -18.32
N GLY A 245 18.83 -1.80 -19.25
CA GLY A 245 20.12 -2.48 -19.40
C GLY A 245 21.04 -2.32 -18.19
N GLU A 246 20.95 -1.20 -17.49
CA GLU A 246 21.78 -0.88 -16.31
C GLU A 246 21.08 -1.13 -14.98
N ALA A 247 19.80 -1.52 -15.00
CA ALA A 247 18.98 -1.63 -13.77
C ALA A 247 19.60 -2.58 -12.73
N THR A 248 20.23 -3.66 -13.16
CA THR A 248 20.89 -4.65 -12.28
C THR A 248 22.25 -4.21 -11.74
N ASP A 249 22.85 -3.16 -12.29
CA ASP A 249 24.10 -2.57 -11.79
C ASP A 249 23.88 -1.75 -10.49
N HIS A 250 22.62 -1.57 -10.10
CA HIS A 250 22.18 -0.81 -8.92
C HIS A 250 21.63 -1.69 -7.81
N ASP A 251 22.15 -2.88 -7.61
CA ASP A 251 21.66 -3.85 -6.62
C ASP A 251 21.74 -3.29 -5.19
N GLU A 252 22.73 -2.45 -4.88
CA GLU A 252 22.85 -1.76 -3.60
C GLU A 252 21.66 -0.80 -3.32
N LYS A 253 20.92 -0.37 -4.37
CA LYS A 253 19.73 0.45 -4.23
C LYS A 253 18.47 -0.37 -3.93
N VAL A 254 18.51 -1.69 -4.17
CA VAL A 254 17.37 -2.58 -3.90
C VAL A 254 17.45 -3.11 -2.48
N ALA A 255 17.22 -2.22 -1.51
CA ALA A 255 17.62 -2.43 -0.12
C ALA A 255 16.57 -3.12 0.77
N GLY A 256 15.41 -3.54 0.24
CA GLY A 256 14.41 -4.24 1.05
C GLY A 256 12.95 -4.01 0.63
N MET A 257 12.03 -4.25 1.57
CA MET A 257 10.57 -4.17 1.30
C MET A 257 10.05 -2.77 0.98
N GLY A 258 10.83 -1.72 1.24
CA GLY A 258 10.51 -0.34 0.88
C GLY A 258 10.89 0.01 -0.55
N THR A 259 11.58 -0.91 -1.27
CA THR A 259 12.02 -0.69 -2.65
C THR A 259 10.94 -1.09 -3.64
N SER A 260 10.74 -0.24 -4.65
CA SER A 260 9.96 -0.54 -5.85
C SER A 260 10.73 -0.09 -7.08
N LEU A 261 10.51 -0.79 -8.20
CA LEU A 261 11.03 -0.40 -9.52
C LEU A 261 9.87 0.02 -10.41
N LEU A 262 10.06 1.13 -11.12
CA LEU A 262 9.18 1.55 -12.20
C LEU A 262 9.94 1.35 -13.51
N ILE A 263 9.40 0.55 -14.40
CA ILE A 263 9.98 0.26 -15.72
C ILE A 263 9.08 0.89 -16.77
N GLY A 264 9.63 1.85 -17.50
CA GLY A 264 8.97 2.57 -18.56
C GLY A 264 8.67 1.72 -19.79
N THR A 265 8.26 2.37 -20.86
CA THR A 265 8.04 1.82 -22.19
C THR A 265 8.97 2.50 -23.19
N HIS A 266 8.90 2.11 -24.47
CA HIS A 266 9.62 2.81 -25.55
C HIS A 266 9.15 4.27 -25.73
N GLU A 267 7.98 4.65 -25.18
CA GLU A 267 7.46 6.02 -25.20
C GLU A 267 7.85 6.82 -23.95
N THR A 268 8.46 6.16 -22.95
CA THR A 268 8.87 6.84 -21.72
C THR A 268 10.12 7.67 -21.98
N GLU A 269 10.04 8.94 -21.65
CA GLU A 269 11.12 9.91 -21.82
C GLU A 269 11.71 10.32 -20.48
N VAL A 270 13.01 10.58 -20.47
CA VAL A 270 13.68 11.28 -19.37
C VAL A 270 13.70 12.75 -19.70
N TRP A 271 12.97 13.55 -18.95
CA TRP A 271 12.98 15.01 -19.06
C TRP A 271 13.80 15.61 -17.92
N GLU A 272 14.60 16.62 -18.22
CA GLU A 272 15.49 17.26 -17.25
C GLU A 272 15.28 18.77 -17.30
N ASN A 273 15.20 19.38 -16.13
CA ASN A 273 15.22 20.83 -15.97
C ASN A 273 16.46 21.24 -15.14
N ASP A 274 16.58 22.53 -14.81
CA ASP A 274 17.73 23.07 -14.06
C ASP A 274 17.87 22.49 -12.63
N TYR A 275 16.87 21.76 -12.15
CA TYR A 275 16.80 21.28 -10.76
C TYR A 275 16.89 19.75 -10.67
N GLU A 276 16.19 19.02 -11.55
CA GLU A 276 16.08 17.58 -11.42
C GLU A 276 15.63 16.89 -12.72
N ARG A 277 15.70 15.54 -12.70
CA ARG A 277 15.28 14.66 -13.79
C ARG A 277 13.94 14.02 -13.47
N PHE A 278 13.12 13.87 -14.47
CA PHE A 278 11.80 13.28 -14.41
C PHE A 278 11.62 12.16 -15.44
N LEU A 279 10.65 11.29 -15.18
CA LEU A 279 10.14 10.34 -16.17
C LEU A 279 8.76 10.80 -16.63
N VAL A 280 8.53 10.76 -17.92
CA VAL A 280 7.23 11.09 -18.52
C VAL A 280 6.88 10.01 -19.53
N THR A 281 5.69 9.42 -19.40
CA THR A 281 5.14 8.49 -20.40
C THR A 281 3.90 9.15 -21.01
N PRO A 282 3.99 9.77 -22.19
CA PRO A 282 2.89 10.46 -22.84
C PRO A 282 1.75 9.49 -23.20
N ARG A 283 0.53 9.97 -23.23
CA ARG A 283 -0.64 9.25 -23.75
C ARG A 283 -0.69 9.30 -25.26
N GLY A 284 0.09 8.45 -25.96
CA GLY A 284 0.21 8.52 -27.41
C GLY A 284 0.84 9.84 -27.88
N GLY A 285 1.31 9.90 -29.11
CA GLY A 285 1.99 11.09 -29.67
C GLY A 285 1.05 12.29 -29.83
N ARG A 286 0.63 12.89 -28.70
CA ARG A 286 -0.14 14.14 -28.72
C ARG A 286 0.79 15.31 -28.94
N ASP A 287 0.51 16.06 -29.98
CA ASP A 287 1.12 17.39 -30.15
C ASP A 287 0.48 18.38 -29.15
N VAL A 288 1.23 19.37 -28.70
CA VAL A 288 0.72 20.42 -27.81
C VAL A 288 -0.50 21.13 -28.41
N GLU A 289 -0.59 21.14 -29.73
CA GLU A 289 -1.74 21.69 -30.49
C GLU A 289 -3.03 20.85 -30.35
N ASP A 290 -2.95 19.61 -29.81
CA ASP A 290 -4.11 18.74 -29.58
C ASP A 290 -4.83 19.02 -28.25
N PHE A 291 -4.30 19.93 -27.42
CA PHE A 291 -4.88 20.38 -26.17
C PHE A 291 -5.56 21.76 -26.37
#